data_29d7dca5c3d00319bfc8143d7995ed22
#
_entry.id   29d7dca5c3d00319bfc8143d7995ed22
#
_cell.length_a   1.000
_cell.length_b   1.000
_cell.length_c   1.000
_cell.angle_alpha   90.00
_cell.angle_beta   90.00
_cell.angle_gamma   90.00
#
_symmetry.space_group_name_H-M   'P 1'
#
loop_
_entity.id
_entity.type
_entity.pdbx_description
1 polymer ?
#
loop_
_entity_poly.entity_id
_entity_poly.type
_entity_poly.pdbx_seq_one_letter_code
_entity_poly.pdbx_strand_id
1 'polypeptide(L)'
;MTTTPTTTPTASPATTDLAEVAARLDAEDPLAHARDRFLLPPDVVYLDGNSLGPLPAAVPPVLTDVMTRQWGTDLIGSWNDNGWWEAPLRVGDAIGALLGAAPGQTVAGDSTSVQLYTALDAAVALRPGRTLLVTDPGHFPTDRYVAAAVAERRVLELRRVPPAELPGFLRAEGERVAVVSYSPVDFRTGELFDVRALTRAAHDAGALAVWDLCHAAGALPVELDALGVDFAVGCGYKFLSGGPGAPAYLYVAHRHHAELRTPLPGWTGHADPFGLSRDYAPAPGIARARIGTPPILSLLALEAALTAYDGVDLADVRAKSLSLTGFFLRCADELLAPLGFTSVTPADPDRRGSQVSLRHPHAHALTRALAGRGVIADMRAPDLLRFGVHGLYTSHGDLLTAARCLRDIVTEGAYDPTPRVTGPVT
;
A
#
# COMPACT_ATOMS: atom_id res chain seq x y z
N MET A 1 -14.23 -73.24 8.86
CA MET A 1 -13.02 -72.43 8.93
C MET A 1 -13.28 -71.17 8.15
N THR A 2 -13.64 -70.10 8.85
CA THR A 2 -13.95 -68.78 8.28
C THR A 2 -12.74 -67.90 8.47
N THR A 3 -12.08 -67.53 7.39
CA THR A 3 -10.92 -66.66 7.36
C THR A 3 -11.42 -65.20 7.36
N THR A 4 -11.13 -64.47 8.41
CA THR A 4 -11.36 -63.00 8.53
C THR A 4 -10.29 -62.28 7.71
N PRO A 5 -10.64 -61.27 6.87
CA PRO A 5 -9.63 -60.48 6.19
C PRO A 5 -9.01 -59.45 7.14
N THR A 6 -7.69 -59.48 7.24
CA THR A 6 -6.88 -58.48 7.96
C THR A 6 -6.84 -57.20 7.17
N THR A 7 -7.48 -56.12 7.68
CA THR A 7 -7.38 -54.76 7.11
C THR A 7 -6.03 -54.16 7.51
N THR A 8 -5.17 -53.94 6.55
CA THR A 8 -3.94 -53.17 6.66
C THR A 8 -4.29 -51.71 6.97
N PRO A 9 -3.70 -51.06 8.00
CA PRO A 9 -3.94 -49.66 8.26
C PRO A 9 -3.33 -48.82 7.11
N THR A 10 -4.18 -48.04 6.44
CA THR A 10 -3.75 -46.98 5.51
C THR A 10 -2.90 -45.99 6.28
N ALA A 11 -1.62 -45.87 5.90
CA ALA A 11 -0.73 -44.86 6.41
C ALA A 11 -1.35 -43.46 6.20
N SER A 12 -1.53 -42.71 7.28
CA SER A 12 -1.88 -41.28 7.23
C SER A 12 -0.81 -40.57 6.38
N PRO A 13 -1.16 -39.65 5.50
CA PRO A 13 -0.17 -38.91 4.73
C PRO A 13 0.78 -38.19 5.72
N ALA A 14 2.09 -38.44 5.56
CA ALA A 14 3.12 -37.80 6.36
C ALA A 14 2.92 -36.29 6.30
N THR A 15 2.62 -35.66 7.42
CA THR A 15 2.58 -34.18 7.54
C THR A 15 3.99 -33.66 7.25
N THR A 16 4.21 -33.09 6.09
CA THR A 16 5.50 -32.49 5.73
C THR A 16 5.83 -31.40 6.76
N ASP A 17 6.99 -31.47 7.39
CA ASP A 17 7.41 -30.48 8.41
C ASP A 17 7.43 -29.06 7.81
N LEU A 18 6.77 -28.13 8.51
CA LEU A 18 6.74 -26.71 8.10
C LEU A 18 8.15 -26.12 7.94
N ALA A 19 9.15 -26.62 8.70
CA ALA A 19 10.54 -26.15 8.57
C ALA A 19 11.18 -26.61 7.27
N GLU A 20 10.94 -27.86 6.85
CA GLU A 20 11.42 -28.37 5.56
C GLU A 20 10.76 -27.63 4.39
N VAL A 21 9.44 -27.32 4.52
CA VAL A 21 8.72 -26.55 3.51
C VAL A 21 9.27 -25.13 3.40
N ALA A 22 9.47 -24.43 4.53
CA ALA A 22 10.03 -23.08 4.53
C ALA A 22 11.42 -23.05 3.89
N ALA A 23 12.31 -23.95 4.32
CA ALA A 23 13.68 -24.02 3.80
C ALA A 23 13.72 -24.30 2.28
N ARG A 24 12.85 -25.17 1.78
CA ARG A 24 12.75 -25.45 0.35
C ARG A 24 12.25 -24.23 -0.42
N LEU A 25 11.17 -23.56 0.05
CA LEU A 25 10.61 -22.38 -0.60
C LEU A 25 11.59 -21.21 -0.62
N ASP A 26 12.39 -21.04 0.45
CA ASP A 26 13.42 -20.01 0.50
C ASP A 26 14.62 -20.33 -0.40
N ALA A 27 14.98 -21.61 -0.57
CA ALA A 27 16.04 -22.04 -1.48
C ALA A 27 15.63 -21.90 -2.97
N GLU A 28 14.36 -22.03 -3.27
CA GLU A 28 13.80 -21.88 -4.62
C GLU A 28 13.41 -20.42 -4.95
N ASP A 29 13.59 -19.47 -4.03
CA ASP A 29 13.15 -18.07 -4.17
C ASP A 29 14.04 -17.26 -5.12
N PRO A 30 13.55 -16.83 -6.31
CA PRO A 30 14.32 -16.06 -7.25
C PRO A 30 14.64 -14.64 -6.77
N LEU A 31 13.88 -14.14 -5.79
CA LEU A 31 14.04 -12.80 -5.21
C LEU A 31 14.80 -12.81 -3.87
N ALA A 32 15.39 -13.94 -3.44
CA ALA A 32 16.12 -14.03 -2.17
C ALA A 32 17.22 -12.97 -2.06
N HIS A 33 17.94 -12.70 -3.15
CA HIS A 33 19.00 -11.69 -3.23
C HIS A 33 18.52 -10.24 -3.01
N ALA A 34 17.24 -9.95 -3.21
CA ALA A 34 16.69 -8.60 -3.03
C ALA A 34 16.65 -8.16 -1.56
N ARG A 35 16.69 -9.12 -0.61
CA ARG A 35 16.76 -8.81 0.83
C ARG A 35 17.99 -7.98 1.18
N ASP A 36 19.13 -8.18 0.51
CA ASP A 36 20.37 -7.45 0.73
C ASP A 36 20.28 -5.96 0.35
N ARG A 37 19.22 -5.57 -0.34
CA ARG A 37 18.91 -4.16 -0.64
C ARG A 37 18.34 -3.41 0.56
N PHE A 38 18.10 -4.09 1.69
CA PHE A 38 17.49 -3.50 2.89
C PHE A 38 18.38 -3.70 4.12
N LEU A 39 18.42 -2.68 4.99
CA LEU A 39 19.14 -2.70 6.27
C LEU A 39 18.19 -3.18 7.38
N LEU A 40 17.98 -4.48 7.46
CA LEU A 40 17.19 -5.10 8.51
C LEU A 40 18.10 -5.51 9.67
N PRO A 41 17.72 -5.25 10.94
CA PRO A 41 18.46 -5.77 12.09
C PRO A 41 18.48 -7.32 12.08
N PRO A 42 19.61 -7.97 12.40
CA PRO A 42 19.77 -9.42 12.21
C PRO A 42 18.83 -10.27 13.08
N ASP A 43 18.43 -9.76 14.24
CA ASP A 43 17.57 -10.48 15.21
C ASP A 43 16.10 -10.05 15.13
N VAL A 44 15.70 -9.41 14.03
CA VAL A 44 14.34 -8.89 13.83
C VAL A 44 13.68 -9.56 12.65
N VAL A 45 12.51 -10.14 12.88
CA VAL A 45 11.54 -10.54 11.85
C VAL A 45 10.58 -9.38 11.63
N TYR A 46 10.71 -8.71 10.48
CA TYR A 46 9.95 -7.50 10.17
C TYR A 46 8.77 -7.79 9.26
N LEU A 47 7.56 -7.70 9.80
CA LEU A 47 6.28 -8.01 9.13
C LEU A 47 5.29 -6.84 9.21
N ASP A 48 5.81 -5.59 9.18
CA ASP A 48 5.00 -4.37 9.25
C ASP A 48 5.25 -3.40 8.08
N GLY A 49 5.69 -3.92 6.93
CA GLY A 49 5.89 -3.12 5.72
C GLY A 49 4.62 -2.48 5.15
N ASN A 50 3.46 -2.97 5.55
CA ASN A 50 2.15 -2.39 5.26
C ASN A 50 1.83 -1.16 6.14
N SER A 51 2.68 -0.81 7.12
CA SER A 51 2.61 0.42 7.93
C SER A 51 3.83 1.31 7.69
N LEU A 52 5.04 0.74 7.71
CA LEU A 52 6.30 1.42 7.37
C LEU A 52 7.24 0.41 6.70
N GLY A 53 7.76 0.70 5.51
CA GLY A 53 8.79 -0.13 4.88
C GLY A 53 10.14 -0.05 5.62
N PRO A 54 10.96 -1.12 5.61
CA PRO A 54 12.29 -1.10 6.18
C PRO A 54 13.23 -0.18 5.39
N LEU A 55 14.34 0.23 6.01
CA LEU A 55 15.31 1.15 5.41
C LEU A 55 16.05 0.49 4.22
N PRO A 56 15.93 1.00 2.99
CA PRO A 56 16.76 0.53 1.88
C PRO A 56 18.22 0.98 2.02
N ALA A 57 19.14 0.11 1.65
CA ALA A 57 20.60 0.35 1.78
C ALA A 57 21.09 1.56 0.94
N ALA A 58 20.40 1.91 -0.12
CA ALA A 58 20.71 3.05 -0.96
C ALA A 58 20.39 4.42 -0.30
N VAL A 59 19.51 4.46 0.70
CA VAL A 59 19.02 5.73 1.27
C VAL A 59 20.08 6.46 2.10
N PRO A 60 20.83 5.85 3.04
CA PRO A 60 21.77 6.56 3.89
C PRO A 60 22.87 7.32 3.13
N PRO A 61 23.57 6.73 2.13
CA PRO A 61 24.60 7.46 1.38
C PRO A 61 24.02 8.63 0.58
N VAL A 62 22.84 8.48 -0.04
CA VAL A 62 22.16 9.57 -0.76
C VAL A 62 21.81 10.71 0.17
N LEU A 63 21.17 10.44 1.31
CA LEU A 63 20.84 11.48 2.27
C LEU A 63 22.07 12.16 2.87
N THR A 64 23.16 11.43 3.08
CA THR A 64 24.44 12.00 3.52
C THR A 64 24.94 13.01 2.49
N ASP A 65 24.96 12.67 1.20
CA ASP A 65 25.37 13.57 0.12
C ASP A 65 24.43 14.79 0.03
N VAL A 66 23.12 14.58 0.10
CA VAL A 66 22.13 15.67 0.06
C VAL A 66 22.36 16.66 1.20
N MET A 67 22.62 16.20 2.40
CA MET A 67 22.83 17.07 3.56
C MET A 67 24.20 17.78 3.53
N THR A 68 25.26 17.08 3.19
CA THR A 68 26.64 17.60 3.35
C THR A 68 27.12 18.37 2.13
N ARG A 69 26.89 17.88 0.94
CA ARG A 69 27.31 18.51 -0.32
C ARG A 69 26.21 19.39 -0.91
N GLN A 70 25.08 18.79 -1.29
CA GLN A 70 24.06 19.53 -2.03
C GLN A 70 23.50 20.69 -1.21
N TRP A 71 23.07 20.45 0.02
CA TRP A 71 22.57 21.52 0.90
C TRP A 71 23.72 22.27 1.59
N GLY A 72 24.72 21.55 2.14
CA GLY A 72 25.77 22.16 2.96
C GLY A 72 26.79 22.96 2.17
N THR A 73 27.05 22.62 0.88
CA THR A 73 28.06 23.25 0.03
C THR A 73 27.44 23.97 -1.16
N ASP A 74 26.58 23.28 -1.93
CA ASP A 74 26.03 23.82 -3.18
C ASP A 74 24.86 24.79 -2.91
N LEU A 75 24.25 24.74 -1.71
CA LEU A 75 23.24 25.70 -1.20
C LEU A 75 22.08 25.86 -2.17
N ILE A 76 21.71 27.10 -2.50
CA ILE A 76 20.56 27.44 -3.37
C ILE A 76 20.76 26.94 -4.81
N GLY A 77 22.02 26.77 -5.26
CA GLY A 77 22.35 26.22 -6.59
C GLY A 77 21.78 24.83 -6.81
N SER A 78 21.60 24.05 -5.75
CA SER A 78 21.09 22.66 -5.81
C SER A 78 19.71 22.53 -6.46
N TRP A 79 18.92 23.59 -6.49
CA TRP A 79 17.63 23.56 -7.22
C TRP A 79 17.82 23.24 -8.70
N ASN A 80 18.90 23.76 -9.32
CA ASN A 80 19.25 23.52 -10.72
C ASN A 80 20.30 22.42 -10.84
N ASP A 81 21.43 22.56 -10.12
CA ASP A 81 22.62 21.75 -10.35
C ASP A 81 22.49 20.31 -9.87
N ASN A 82 21.66 20.08 -8.83
CA ASN A 82 21.36 18.75 -8.28
C ASN A 82 19.93 18.28 -8.61
N GLY A 83 19.23 18.96 -9.51
CA GLY A 83 17.91 18.54 -10.03
C GLY A 83 16.79 18.48 -9.00
N TRP A 84 16.85 19.32 -7.95
CA TRP A 84 15.80 19.35 -6.94
C TRP A 84 14.46 19.86 -7.50
N TRP A 85 14.52 20.74 -8.51
CA TRP A 85 13.32 21.30 -9.13
C TRP A 85 12.48 20.24 -9.84
N GLU A 86 13.13 19.30 -10.53
CA GLU A 86 12.48 18.22 -11.27
C GLU A 86 12.18 16.99 -10.42
N ALA A 87 12.73 16.88 -9.21
CA ALA A 87 12.60 15.72 -8.37
C ALA A 87 11.13 15.24 -8.16
N PRO A 88 10.11 16.12 -7.95
CA PRO A 88 8.73 15.68 -7.84
C PRO A 88 8.19 14.92 -9.06
N LEU A 89 8.58 15.32 -10.27
CA LEU A 89 8.16 14.69 -11.52
C LEU A 89 8.97 13.42 -11.79
N ARG A 90 10.29 13.47 -11.58
CA ARG A 90 11.19 12.32 -11.75
C ARG A 90 10.82 11.16 -10.81
N VAL A 91 10.60 11.45 -9.54
CA VAL A 91 10.15 10.45 -8.55
C VAL A 91 8.72 9.98 -8.88
N GLY A 92 7.86 10.91 -9.32
CA GLY A 92 6.53 10.56 -9.81
C GLY A 92 6.57 9.57 -10.95
N ASP A 93 7.41 9.80 -11.97
CA ASP A 93 7.55 8.90 -13.11
C ASP A 93 8.13 7.52 -12.70
N ALA A 94 9.08 7.49 -11.75
CA ALA A 94 9.60 6.23 -11.21
C ALA A 94 8.51 5.41 -10.50
N ILE A 95 7.66 6.06 -9.69
CA ILE A 95 6.50 5.41 -9.07
C ILE A 95 5.49 5.00 -10.16
N GLY A 96 5.20 5.89 -11.11
CA GLY A 96 4.31 5.62 -12.24
C GLY A 96 4.69 4.37 -13.01
N ALA A 97 5.99 4.18 -13.29
CA ALA A 97 6.50 3.00 -13.97
C ALA A 97 6.20 1.70 -13.20
N LEU A 98 6.34 1.69 -11.87
CA LEU A 98 5.95 0.56 -11.02
C LEU A 98 4.43 0.29 -11.03
N LEU A 99 3.64 1.31 -11.34
CA LEU A 99 2.18 1.23 -11.36
C LEU A 99 1.60 1.01 -12.78
N GLY A 100 2.46 0.76 -13.79
CA GLY A 100 2.03 0.58 -15.17
C GLY A 100 1.47 1.86 -15.81
N ALA A 101 1.99 3.03 -15.42
CA ALA A 101 1.65 4.32 -15.97
C ALA A 101 2.77 4.85 -16.89
N ALA A 102 2.40 5.45 -18.01
CA ALA A 102 3.36 6.14 -18.88
C ALA A 102 3.94 7.39 -18.18
N PRO A 103 5.15 7.84 -18.56
CA PRO A 103 5.76 9.04 -18.01
C PRO A 103 4.86 10.28 -18.14
N GLY A 104 5.00 11.22 -17.21
CA GLY A 104 4.27 12.48 -17.20
C GLY A 104 2.84 12.38 -16.68
N GLN A 105 2.44 11.26 -16.08
CA GLN A 105 1.11 11.08 -15.47
C GLN A 105 1.14 11.07 -13.95
N THR A 106 2.32 11.01 -13.35
CA THR A 106 2.45 10.90 -11.90
C THR A 106 3.35 12.00 -11.34
N VAL A 107 2.99 12.54 -10.18
CA VAL A 107 3.80 13.51 -9.43
C VAL A 107 3.91 13.09 -7.98
N ALA A 108 5.10 13.18 -7.40
CA ALA A 108 5.33 12.91 -5.97
C ALA A 108 5.39 14.23 -5.18
N GLY A 109 4.73 14.25 -4.03
CA GLY A 109 4.71 15.41 -3.14
C GLY A 109 3.61 15.31 -2.08
N ASP A 110 3.66 16.20 -1.11
CA ASP A 110 2.67 16.34 -0.06
C ASP A 110 2.38 15.03 0.74
N SER A 111 1.21 14.95 1.35
CA SER A 111 0.73 13.74 2.03
C SER A 111 -0.40 13.07 1.25
N THR A 112 -0.67 11.79 1.54
CA THR A 112 -1.81 11.06 0.94
C THR A 112 -3.13 11.81 1.14
N SER A 113 -3.35 12.44 2.29
CA SER A 113 -4.57 13.22 2.55
C SER A 113 -4.72 14.40 1.59
N VAL A 114 -3.63 15.12 1.30
CA VAL A 114 -3.61 16.25 0.35
C VAL A 114 -3.82 15.74 -1.08
N GLN A 115 -3.14 14.68 -1.47
CA GLN A 115 -3.26 14.11 -2.82
C GLN A 115 -4.66 13.52 -3.06
N LEU A 116 -5.24 12.85 -2.05
CA LEU A 116 -6.60 12.32 -2.15
C LEU A 116 -7.65 13.44 -2.25
N TYR A 117 -7.50 14.50 -1.46
CA TYR A 117 -8.36 15.69 -1.57
C TYR A 117 -8.26 16.29 -2.98
N THR A 118 -7.04 16.43 -3.49
CA THR A 118 -6.79 16.96 -4.84
C THR A 118 -7.42 16.07 -5.91
N ALA A 119 -7.23 14.75 -5.82
CA ALA A 119 -7.79 13.79 -6.77
C ALA A 119 -9.33 13.81 -6.78
N LEU A 120 -9.95 13.72 -5.60
CA LEU A 120 -11.41 13.68 -5.49
C LEU A 120 -12.05 14.99 -5.96
N ASP A 121 -11.53 16.14 -5.52
CA ASP A 121 -12.08 17.43 -5.90
C ASP A 121 -11.93 17.71 -7.41
N ALA A 122 -10.78 17.36 -7.98
CA ALA A 122 -10.53 17.47 -9.41
C ALA A 122 -11.41 16.51 -10.24
N ALA A 123 -11.55 15.26 -9.81
CA ALA A 123 -12.40 14.28 -10.47
C ALA A 123 -13.88 14.69 -10.48
N VAL A 124 -14.38 15.19 -9.35
CA VAL A 124 -15.76 15.74 -9.25
C VAL A 124 -15.94 16.91 -10.23
N ALA A 125 -14.96 17.82 -10.32
CA ALA A 125 -15.02 18.96 -11.23
C ALA A 125 -15.13 18.56 -12.72
N LEU A 126 -14.62 17.37 -13.10
CA LEU A 126 -14.72 16.81 -14.45
C LEU A 126 -16.09 16.17 -14.75
N ARG A 127 -17.00 16.11 -13.79
CA ARG A 127 -18.36 15.53 -13.95
C ARG A 127 -19.44 16.52 -13.49
N PRO A 128 -19.52 17.71 -14.13
CA PRO A 128 -20.51 18.71 -13.76
C PRO A 128 -21.94 18.17 -13.91
N GLY A 129 -22.81 18.53 -12.96
CA GLY A 129 -24.21 18.10 -12.94
C GLY A 129 -24.47 16.75 -12.28
N ARG A 130 -23.45 15.94 -11.98
CA ARG A 130 -23.60 14.72 -11.20
C ARG A 130 -23.59 15.05 -9.71
N THR A 131 -24.37 14.32 -8.92
CA THR A 131 -24.71 14.70 -7.55
C THR A 131 -24.24 13.70 -6.49
N LEU A 132 -23.62 12.57 -6.87
CA LEU A 132 -23.15 11.53 -5.94
C LEU A 132 -21.65 11.36 -5.99
N LEU A 133 -21.04 11.28 -4.80
CA LEU A 133 -19.71 10.70 -4.55
C LEU A 133 -19.89 9.37 -3.83
N VAL A 134 -19.29 8.30 -4.34
CA VAL A 134 -19.42 6.94 -3.78
C VAL A 134 -18.07 6.49 -3.21
N THR A 135 -18.09 5.91 -2.00
CA THR A 135 -16.90 5.34 -1.33
C THR A 135 -17.24 4.07 -0.56
N ASP A 136 -16.22 3.30 -0.18
CA ASP A 136 -16.38 2.12 0.67
C ASP A 136 -16.68 2.49 2.14
N PRO A 137 -17.71 1.91 2.80
CA PRO A 137 -17.88 2.05 4.24
C PRO A 137 -16.68 1.49 5.05
N GLY A 138 -15.98 0.51 4.50
CA GLY A 138 -14.78 -0.11 5.07
C GLY A 138 -13.46 0.60 4.82
N HIS A 139 -13.46 1.67 4.03
CA HIS A 139 -12.23 2.39 3.66
C HIS A 139 -11.45 2.91 4.87
N PHE A 140 -10.14 3.15 4.69
CA PHE A 140 -9.32 3.74 5.73
C PHE A 140 -9.96 5.05 6.25
N PRO A 141 -9.89 5.37 7.54
CA PRO A 141 -10.60 6.52 8.11
C PRO A 141 -10.37 7.85 7.38
N THR A 142 -9.12 8.14 7.00
CA THR A 142 -8.78 9.40 6.28
C THR A 142 -9.53 9.51 4.96
N ASP A 143 -9.63 8.42 4.20
CA ASP A 143 -10.32 8.42 2.91
C ASP A 143 -11.80 8.78 3.07
N ARG A 144 -12.43 8.23 4.10
CA ARG A 144 -13.84 8.56 4.43
C ARG A 144 -14.00 10.01 4.89
N TYR A 145 -13.03 10.55 5.63
CA TYR A 145 -13.06 11.94 6.09
C TYR A 145 -12.88 12.91 4.92
N VAL A 146 -11.92 12.64 4.05
CA VAL A 146 -11.64 13.46 2.86
C VAL A 146 -12.81 13.38 1.87
N ALA A 147 -13.36 12.19 1.61
CA ALA A 147 -14.53 12.04 0.75
C ALA A 147 -15.74 12.81 1.29
N ALA A 148 -15.97 12.79 2.61
CA ALA A 148 -17.04 13.56 3.25
C ALA A 148 -16.83 15.08 3.09
N ALA A 149 -15.60 15.56 3.32
CA ALA A 149 -15.28 16.97 3.17
C ALA A 149 -15.42 17.47 1.73
N VAL A 150 -15.01 16.66 0.73
CA VAL A 150 -15.20 16.99 -0.68
C VAL A 150 -16.67 17.01 -1.04
N ALA A 151 -17.45 16.01 -0.59
CA ALA A 151 -18.88 15.94 -0.86
C ALA A 151 -19.61 17.16 -0.28
N GLU A 152 -19.31 17.55 0.96
CA GLU A 152 -19.86 18.74 1.60
C GLU A 152 -19.52 20.02 0.81
N ARG A 153 -18.23 20.22 0.49
CA ARG A 153 -17.74 21.41 -0.23
C ARG A 153 -18.32 21.52 -1.65
N ARG A 154 -18.51 20.39 -2.33
CA ARG A 154 -19.04 20.33 -3.70
C ARG A 154 -20.57 20.17 -3.76
N VAL A 155 -21.23 20.17 -2.60
CA VAL A 155 -22.69 20.00 -2.46
C VAL A 155 -23.16 18.69 -3.13
N LEU A 156 -22.44 17.60 -2.84
CA LEU A 156 -22.77 16.24 -3.29
C LEU A 156 -23.34 15.41 -2.14
N GLU A 157 -24.13 14.43 -2.47
CA GLU A 157 -24.52 13.36 -1.57
C GLU A 157 -23.38 12.31 -1.50
N LEU A 158 -22.92 11.98 -0.30
CA LEU A 158 -21.94 10.90 -0.09
C LEU A 158 -22.67 9.57 0.12
N ARG A 159 -22.43 8.60 -0.74
CA ARG A 159 -22.91 7.22 -0.60
C ARG A 159 -21.77 6.30 -0.19
N ARG A 160 -22.05 5.43 0.79
CA ARG A 160 -21.14 4.39 1.24
C ARG A 160 -21.65 3.04 0.76
N VAL A 161 -20.95 2.46 -0.22
CA VAL A 161 -21.34 1.23 -0.90
C VAL A 161 -20.17 0.25 -0.84
N PRO A 162 -20.32 -0.97 -0.29
CA PRO A 162 -19.28 -1.98 -0.30
C PRO A 162 -18.84 -2.31 -1.75
N PRO A 163 -17.55 -2.63 -2.00
CA PRO A 163 -17.05 -2.95 -3.34
C PRO A 163 -17.87 -4.01 -4.08
N ALA A 164 -18.32 -5.06 -3.37
CA ALA A 164 -19.13 -6.14 -3.96
C ALA A 164 -20.53 -5.66 -4.43
N GLU A 165 -21.06 -4.61 -3.84
CA GLU A 165 -22.38 -4.06 -4.17
C GLU A 165 -22.31 -2.95 -5.23
N LEU A 166 -21.11 -2.40 -5.48
CA LEU A 166 -20.92 -1.25 -6.38
C LEU A 166 -21.51 -1.47 -7.78
N PRO A 167 -21.30 -2.60 -8.48
CA PRO A 167 -21.87 -2.80 -9.81
C PRO A 167 -23.39 -2.76 -9.83
N GLY A 168 -24.04 -3.28 -8.78
CA GLY A 168 -25.50 -3.21 -8.61
C GLY A 168 -26.00 -1.79 -8.37
N PHE A 169 -25.32 -1.06 -7.50
CA PHE A 169 -25.61 0.33 -7.20
C PHE A 169 -25.47 1.22 -8.45
N LEU A 170 -24.40 1.05 -9.23
CA LEU A 170 -24.14 1.83 -10.44
C LEU A 170 -25.17 1.58 -11.54
N ARG A 171 -25.73 0.37 -11.63
CA ARG A 171 -26.85 0.11 -12.56
C ARG A 171 -28.11 0.89 -12.19
N ALA A 172 -28.32 1.14 -10.90
CA ALA A 172 -29.55 1.83 -10.42
C ALA A 172 -29.39 3.37 -10.37
N GLU A 173 -28.21 3.87 -9.95
CA GLU A 173 -27.98 5.28 -9.60
C GLU A 173 -26.82 5.90 -10.39
N GLY A 174 -26.20 5.15 -11.32
CA GLY A 174 -24.94 5.53 -11.95
C GLY A 174 -24.95 6.86 -12.70
N GLU A 175 -26.07 7.26 -13.29
CA GLU A 175 -26.20 8.56 -13.97
C GLU A 175 -25.95 9.75 -13.03
N ARG A 176 -26.19 9.57 -11.72
CA ARG A 176 -25.96 10.60 -10.71
C ARG A 176 -24.54 10.57 -10.15
N VAL A 177 -23.78 9.48 -10.33
CA VAL A 177 -22.47 9.27 -9.70
C VAL A 177 -21.40 10.06 -10.48
N ALA A 178 -20.77 11.03 -9.82
CA ALA A 178 -19.60 11.73 -10.35
C ALA A 178 -18.34 10.90 -10.25
N VAL A 179 -18.07 10.35 -9.06
CA VAL A 179 -16.82 9.68 -8.71
C VAL A 179 -17.10 8.48 -7.82
N VAL A 180 -16.37 7.40 -8.05
CA VAL A 180 -16.22 6.29 -7.10
C VAL A 180 -14.79 6.31 -6.53
N SER A 181 -14.62 6.11 -5.22
CA SER A 181 -13.32 6.11 -4.55
C SER A 181 -13.15 4.87 -3.69
N TYR A 182 -12.16 4.05 -4.02
CA TYR A 182 -11.88 2.77 -3.38
C TYR A 182 -10.39 2.51 -3.21
N SER A 183 -10.03 1.52 -2.37
CA SER A 183 -8.69 0.93 -2.32
C SER A 183 -8.73 -0.48 -2.91
N PRO A 184 -7.70 -0.91 -3.66
CA PRO A 184 -7.61 -2.29 -4.13
C PRO A 184 -7.54 -3.31 -3.01
N VAL A 185 -6.96 -2.93 -1.86
CA VAL A 185 -6.73 -3.83 -0.74
C VAL A 185 -7.37 -3.28 0.53
N ASP A 186 -8.23 -4.06 1.17
CA ASP A 186 -8.75 -3.71 2.50
C ASP A 186 -7.60 -3.74 3.52
N PHE A 187 -7.37 -2.62 4.18
CA PHE A 187 -6.24 -2.44 5.09
C PHE A 187 -6.33 -3.30 6.36
N ARG A 188 -7.50 -3.83 6.72
CA ARG A 188 -7.72 -4.67 7.90
C ARG A 188 -7.57 -6.14 7.58
N THR A 189 -8.23 -6.61 6.51
CA THR A 189 -8.32 -8.03 6.17
C THR A 189 -7.27 -8.47 5.16
N GLY A 190 -6.70 -7.55 4.38
CA GLY A 190 -5.86 -7.87 3.24
C GLY A 190 -6.66 -8.38 2.02
N GLU A 191 -8.00 -8.29 2.03
CA GLU A 191 -8.81 -8.66 0.87
C GLU A 191 -8.49 -7.78 -0.33
N LEU A 192 -8.30 -8.41 -1.49
CA LEU A 192 -8.04 -7.76 -2.76
C LEU A 192 -9.34 -7.68 -3.57
N PHE A 193 -9.67 -6.47 -4.03
CA PHE A 193 -10.82 -6.21 -4.89
C PHE A 193 -10.40 -6.11 -6.36
N ASP A 194 -11.32 -6.45 -7.27
CA ASP A 194 -11.09 -6.39 -8.70
C ASP A 194 -11.14 -4.95 -9.23
N VAL A 195 -9.97 -4.31 -9.32
CA VAL A 195 -9.79 -2.93 -9.82
C VAL A 195 -10.36 -2.80 -11.23
N ARG A 196 -10.12 -3.80 -12.09
CA ARG A 196 -10.60 -3.79 -13.49
C ARG A 196 -12.11 -3.76 -13.56
N ALA A 197 -12.76 -4.69 -12.87
CA ALA A 197 -14.22 -4.79 -12.89
C ALA A 197 -14.90 -3.56 -12.30
N LEU A 198 -14.38 -3.03 -11.19
CA LEU A 198 -14.96 -1.87 -10.52
C LEU A 198 -14.72 -0.56 -11.31
N THR A 199 -13.53 -0.38 -11.89
CA THR A 199 -13.23 0.75 -12.78
C THR A 199 -14.13 0.73 -14.01
N ARG A 200 -14.28 -0.44 -14.65
CA ARG A 200 -15.15 -0.60 -15.79
C ARG A 200 -16.61 -0.29 -15.44
N ALA A 201 -17.12 -0.80 -14.33
CA ALA A 201 -18.48 -0.51 -13.89
C ALA A 201 -18.71 0.98 -13.66
N ALA A 202 -17.71 1.71 -13.10
CA ALA A 202 -17.77 3.16 -12.95
C ALA A 202 -17.83 3.85 -14.32
N HIS A 203 -17.01 3.46 -15.29
CA HIS A 203 -17.00 4.02 -16.62
C HIS A 203 -18.28 3.73 -17.42
N ASP A 204 -18.81 2.51 -17.34
CA ASP A 204 -20.08 2.14 -17.98
C ASP A 204 -21.25 3.03 -17.48
N ALA A 205 -21.15 3.51 -16.24
CA ALA A 205 -22.08 4.49 -15.66
C ALA A 205 -21.68 5.95 -15.93
N GLY A 206 -20.56 6.21 -16.62
CA GLY A 206 -20.01 7.53 -16.90
C GLY A 206 -19.37 8.24 -15.69
N ALA A 207 -19.16 7.53 -14.58
CA ALA A 207 -18.44 8.02 -13.41
C ALA A 207 -16.92 7.90 -13.61
N LEU A 208 -16.13 8.63 -12.79
CA LEU A 208 -14.68 8.47 -12.72
C LEU A 208 -14.29 7.59 -11.52
N ALA A 209 -13.17 6.88 -11.67
CA ALA A 209 -12.60 6.03 -10.62
C ALA A 209 -11.35 6.67 -10.02
N VAL A 210 -11.34 6.82 -8.69
CA VAL A 210 -10.19 7.27 -7.88
C VAL A 210 -9.77 6.11 -6.98
N TRP A 211 -8.50 5.71 -7.06
CA TRP A 211 -7.97 4.58 -6.30
C TRP A 211 -6.92 5.02 -5.27
N ASP A 212 -7.07 4.58 -4.02
CA ASP A 212 -6.01 4.64 -3.02
C ASP A 212 -5.15 3.37 -3.08
N LEU A 213 -3.91 3.52 -3.50
CA LEU A 213 -2.97 2.42 -3.72
C LEU A 213 -2.01 2.20 -2.54
N CYS A 214 -2.27 2.77 -1.37
CA CYS A 214 -1.36 2.71 -0.20
C CYS A 214 -0.97 1.28 0.22
N HIS A 215 -1.81 0.29 -0.04
CA HIS A 215 -1.54 -1.13 0.24
C HIS A 215 -1.25 -1.97 -1.01
N ALA A 216 -1.15 -1.35 -2.18
CA ALA A 216 -0.90 -2.03 -3.45
C ALA A 216 0.43 -1.64 -4.08
N ALA A 217 0.79 -0.35 -4.06
CA ALA A 217 2.00 0.17 -4.70
C ALA A 217 3.26 -0.51 -4.18
N GLY A 218 4.04 -1.08 -5.08
CA GLY A 218 5.26 -1.83 -4.79
C GLY A 218 5.05 -3.28 -4.34
N ALA A 219 3.83 -3.68 -3.97
CA ALA A 219 3.51 -5.04 -3.55
C ALA A 219 2.72 -5.84 -4.58
N LEU A 220 1.97 -5.15 -5.46
CA LEU A 220 1.09 -5.74 -6.45
C LEU A 220 1.24 -5.02 -7.79
N PRO A 221 1.18 -5.72 -8.94
CA PRO A 221 1.00 -5.08 -10.23
C PRO A 221 -0.39 -4.44 -10.30
N VAL A 222 -0.47 -3.15 -10.62
CA VAL A 222 -1.74 -2.39 -10.69
C VAL A 222 -2.15 -2.11 -12.13
N GLU A 223 -1.19 -1.80 -13.02
CA GLU A 223 -1.42 -1.57 -14.46
C GLU A 223 -2.41 -0.42 -14.75
N LEU A 224 -2.16 0.77 -14.19
CA LEU A 224 -3.09 1.91 -14.21
C LEU A 224 -3.58 2.29 -15.61
N ASP A 225 -2.66 2.39 -16.60
CA ASP A 225 -3.02 2.76 -17.96
C ASP A 225 -3.83 1.65 -18.65
N ALA A 226 -3.44 0.39 -18.48
CA ALA A 226 -4.13 -0.75 -19.07
C ALA A 226 -5.53 -1.00 -18.48
N LEU A 227 -5.72 -0.60 -17.21
CA LEU A 227 -7.02 -0.64 -16.52
C LEU A 227 -7.88 0.59 -16.80
N GLY A 228 -7.32 1.62 -17.45
CA GLY A 228 -8.01 2.85 -17.74
C GLY A 228 -8.35 3.67 -16.49
N VAL A 229 -7.59 3.54 -15.41
CA VAL A 229 -7.81 4.31 -14.17
C VAL A 229 -7.77 5.81 -14.46
N ASP A 230 -8.62 6.59 -13.80
CA ASP A 230 -8.68 8.04 -13.98
C ASP A 230 -7.71 8.78 -13.08
N PHE A 231 -7.77 8.47 -11.79
CA PHE A 231 -6.91 9.03 -10.75
C PHE A 231 -6.46 7.94 -9.79
N ALA A 232 -5.24 8.06 -9.29
CA ALA A 232 -4.78 7.24 -8.19
C ALA A 232 -3.88 8.03 -7.25
N VAL A 233 -3.89 7.67 -5.98
CA VAL A 233 -3.03 8.23 -4.95
C VAL A 233 -2.40 7.11 -4.15
N GLY A 234 -1.31 7.41 -3.43
CA GLY A 234 -0.73 6.47 -2.48
C GLY A 234 0.38 7.11 -1.68
N CYS A 235 0.92 6.40 -0.71
CA CYS A 235 1.99 6.86 0.16
C CYS A 235 3.35 6.27 -0.24
N GLY A 236 4.43 7.02 0.00
CA GLY A 236 5.80 6.56 -0.28
C GLY A 236 6.44 5.75 0.85
N TYR A 237 5.86 5.71 2.06
CA TYR A 237 6.53 5.17 3.25
C TYR A 237 6.22 3.70 3.58
N LYS A 238 5.19 3.09 2.97
CA LYS A 238 4.85 1.67 3.19
C LYS A 238 5.74 0.77 2.32
N PHE A 239 5.17 -0.02 1.44
CA PHE A 239 5.92 -0.96 0.59
C PHE A 239 6.97 -0.30 -0.31
N LEU A 240 6.81 0.98 -0.68
CA LEU A 240 7.85 1.74 -1.40
C LEU A 240 9.06 2.13 -0.53
N SER A 241 9.00 1.92 0.78
CA SER A 241 10.12 2.07 1.73
C SER A 241 10.84 3.43 1.71
N GLY A 242 10.15 4.50 1.32
CA GLY A 242 10.72 5.85 1.25
C GLY A 242 11.02 6.52 2.60
N GLY A 243 10.78 5.82 3.72
CA GLY A 243 11.06 6.27 5.08
C GLY A 243 9.89 7.02 5.75
N PRO A 244 10.04 7.32 7.05
CA PRO A 244 9.00 7.99 7.84
C PRO A 244 8.63 9.34 7.25
N GLY A 245 7.33 9.54 6.95
CA GLY A 245 6.84 10.78 6.36
C GLY A 245 7.24 10.99 4.89
N ALA A 246 7.65 9.93 4.19
CA ALA A 246 7.92 10.00 2.75
C ALA A 246 6.70 10.58 2.00
N PRO A 247 6.93 11.39 0.96
CA PRO A 247 5.86 12.01 0.19
C PRO A 247 4.89 10.98 -0.39
N ALA A 248 3.66 11.42 -0.55
CA ALA A 248 2.66 10.73 -1.34
C ALA A 248 2.89 10.97 -2.84
N TYR A 249 2.04 10.35 -3.66
CA TYR A 249 1.98 10.61 -5.10
C TYR A 249 0.55 10.73 -5.56
N LEU A 250 0.38 11.43 -6.70
CA LEU A 250 -0.85 11.56 -7.44
C LEU A 250 -0.60 11.14 -8.89
N TYR A 251 -1.35 10.15 -9.36
CA TYR A 251 -1.49 9.80 -10.77
C TYR A 251 -2.77 10.42 -11.33
N VAL A 252 -2.67 11.00 -12.51
CA VAL A 252 -3.82 11.47 -13.31
C VAL A 252 -3.62 11.00 -14.74
N ALA A 253 -4.59 10.28 -15.29
CA ALA A 253 -4.52 9.82 -16.67
C ALA A 253 -4.39 10.99 -17.66
N HIS A 254 -3.54 10.85 -18.67
CA HIS A 254 -3.27 11.88 -19.69
C HIS A 254 -4.52 12.51 -20.28
N ARG A 255 -5.59 11.70 -20.49
CA ARG A 255 -6.86 12.17 -21.06
C ARG A 255 -7.55 13.26 -20.25
N HIS A 256 -7.18 13.42 -18.96
CA HIS A 256 -7.74 14.44 -18.07
C HIS A 256 -6.86 15.68 -17.92
N HIS A 257 -5.60 15.66 -18.37
CA HIS A 257 -4.64 16.73 -18.13
C HIS A 257 -5.09 18.11 -18.66
N ALA A 258 -5.72 18.15 -19.82
CA ALA A 258 -6.16 19.42 -20.42
C ALA A 258 -7.21 20.14 -19.56
N GLU A 259 -8.10 19.36 -18.92
CA GLU A 259 -9.21 19.88 -18.12
C GLU A 259 -8.94 19.84 -16.62
N LEU A 260 -7.80 19.26 -16.19
CA LEU A 260 -7.43 19.12 -14.79
C LEU A 260 -7.36 20.48 -14.09
N ARG A 261 -8.15 20.64 -13.05
CA ARG A 261 -8.14 21.80 -12.17
C ARG A 261 -7.90 21.33 -10.74
N THR A 262 -6.77 21.74 -10.15
CA THR A 262 -6.45 21.40 -8.79
C THR A 262 -7.12 22.36 -7.81
N PRO A 263 -7.64 21.89 -6.67
CA PRO A 263 -8.25 22.74 -5.67
C PRO A 263 -7.23 23.58 -4.89
N LEU A 264 -5.96 23.23 -4.99
CA LEU A 264 -4.83 23.88 -4.31
C LEU A 264 -3.81 24.35 -5.37
N PRO A 265 -4.10 25.44 -6.11
CA PRO A 265 -3.13 25.99 -7.05
C PRO A 265 -1.94 26.55 -6.27
N GLY A 266 -0.73 26.19 -6.70
CA GLY A 266 0.49 26.64 -6.04
C GLY A 266 1.53 27.15 -7.03
N TRP A 267 2.52 27.88 -6.51
CA TRP A 267 3.51 28.55 -7.34
C TRP A 267 4.35 27.58 -8.17
N THR A 268 4.65 26.37 -7.67
CA THR A 268 5.42 25.38 -8.43
C THR A 268 4.60 24.67 -9.51
N GLY A 269 3.27 24.78 -9.45
CA GLY A 269 2.33 24.30 -10.47
C GLY A 269 1.96 25.36 -11.51
N HIS A 270 2.56 26.56 -11.45
CA HIS A 270 2.36 27.63 -12.42
C HIS A 270 3.16 27.39 -13.70
N ALA A 271 2.65 27.84 -14.85
CA ALA A 271 3.31 27.70 -16.14
C ALA A 271 4.65 28.47 -16.21
N ASP A 272 4.74 29.59 -15.52
CA ASP A 272 5.97 30.37 -15.31
C ASP A 272 6.13 30.68 -13.81
N PRO A 273 6.71 29.75 -13.03
CA PRO A 273 6.78 29.89 -11.58
C PRO A 273 7.67 31.04 -11.10
N PHE A 274 8.64 31.46 -11.91
CA PHE A 274 9.57 32.55 -11.58
C PHE A 274 9.17 33.90 -12.14
N GLY A 275 8.18 33.96 -13.03
CA GLY A 275 7.59 35.21 -13.52
C GLY A 275 6.77 35.94 -12.47
N LEU A 276 6.43 35.30 -11.34
CA LEU A 276 5.70 35.86 -10.20
C LEU A 276 4.43 36.63 -10.61
N SER A 277 3.72 36.09 -11.62
CA SER A 277 2.48 36.68 -12.12
C SER A 277 1.43 36.80 -11.00
N ARG A 278 0.57 37.81 -11.11
CA ARG A 278 -0.58 38.01 -10.20
C ARG A 278 -1.68 36.97 -10.46
N ASP A 279 -1.81 36.53 -11.71
CA ASP A 279 -2.84 35.59 -12.14
C ASP A 279 -2.24 34.19 -12.30
N TYR A 280 -2.95 33.19 -11.77
CA TYR A 280 -2.51 31.82 -11.88
C TYR A 280 -2.77 31.27 -13.28
N ALA A 281 -1.70 30.80 -13.94
CA ALA A 281 -1.74 30.03 -15.17
C ALA A 281 -1.20 28.63 -14.89
N PRO A 282 -1.99 27.54 -15.05
CA PRO A 282 -1.54 26.20 -14.71
C PRO A 282 -0.44 25.71 -15.65
N ALA A 283 0.56 25.04 -15.12
CA ALA A 283 1.57 24.34 -15.89
C ALA A 283 0.93 23.27 -16.80
N PRO A 284 1.59 22.85 -17.89
CA PRO A 284 1.12 21.75 -18.72
C PRO A 284 1.22 20.41 -17.98
N GLY A 285 0.38 19.44 -18.36
CA GLY A 285 0.42 18.07 -17.87
C GLY A 285 0.20 17.96 -16.36
N ILE A 286 0.82 16.94 -15.77
CA ILE A 286 0.72 16.65 -14.32
C ILE A 286 1.44 17.71 -13.46
N ALA A 287 2.38 18.48 -14.02
CA ALA A 287 3.12 19.49 -13.27
C ALA A 287 2.21 20.54 -12.59
N ARG A 288 1.02 20.79 -13.15
CA ARG A 288 0.02 21.69 -12.52
C ARG A 288 -0.50 21.22 -11.17
N ALA A 289 -0.32 19.93 -10.84
CA ALA A 289 -0.70 19.38 -9.55
C ALA A 289 0.35 19.63 -8.45
N ARG A 290 1.49 20.24 -8.77
CA ARG A 290 2.47 20.69 -7.77
C ARG A 290 1.90 21.89 -7.03
N ILE A 291 2.08 21.89 -5.70
CA ILE A 291 1.48 22.92 -4.84
C ILE A 291 2.54 23.94 -4.39
N GLY A 292 3.44 23.50 -3.53
CA GLY A 292 4.46 24.35 -2.93
C GLY A 292 5.87 23.84 -3.13
N THR A 293 6.81 24.39 -2.39
CA THR A 293 8.19 23.91 -2.36
C THR A 293 8.23 22.45 -1.92
N PRO A 294 8.78 21.53 -2.74
CA PRO A 294 8.77 20.11 -2.42
C PRO A 294 9.68 19.77 -1.23
N PRO A 295 9.34 18.73 -0.44
CA PRO A 295 10.12 18.29 0.71
C PRO A 295 11.34 17.48 0.25
N ILE A 296 12.41 18.15 -0.17
CA ILE A 296 13.56 17.58 -0.89
C ILE A 296 14.20 16.41 -0.15
N LEU A 297 14.47 16.50 1.15
CA LEU A 297 15.13 15.41 1.90
C LEU A 297 14.34 14.11 1.82
N SER A 298 13.06 14.15 2.10
CA SER A 298 12.22 12.95 2.05
C SER A 298 11.92 12.49 0.63
N LEU A 299 11.88 13.41 -0.34
CA LEU A 299 11.65 13.08 -1.74
C LEU A 299 12.86 12.35 -2.34
N LEU A 300 14.09 12.79 -2.05
CA LEU A 300 15.32 12.13 -2.50
C LEU A 300 15.56 10.82 -1.73
N ALA A 301 15.12 10.72 -0.48
CA ALA A 301 15.08 9.43 0.23
C ALA A 301 14.16 8.43 -0.46
N LEU A 302 12.96 8.86 -0.87
CA LEU A 302 12.03 8.02 -1.63
C LEU A 302 12.61 7.63 -2.99
N GLU A 303 13.25 8.57 -3.70
CA GLU A 303 13.94 8.27 -4.97
C GLU A 303 14.99 7.17 -4.80
N ALA A 304 15.85 7.30 -3.79
CA ALA A 304 16.85 6.28 -3.48
C ALA A 304 16.20 4.93 -3.07
N ALA A 305 15.09 4.97 -2.34
CA ALA A 305 14.38 3.76 -1.94
C ALA A 305 13.79 2.99 -3.12
N LEU A 306 13.31 3.70 -4.15
CA LEU A 306 12.73 3.08 -5.35
C LEU A 306 13.76 2.23 -6.12
N THR A 307 15.08 2.50 -5.98
CA THR A 307 16.11 1.64 -6.58
C THR A 307 16.11 0.20 -6.04
N ALA A 308 15.45 -0.06 -4.93
CA ALA A 308 15.22 -1.42 -4.44
C ALA A 308 14.40 -2.29 -5.42
N TYR A 309 13.71 -1.66 -6.36
CA TYR A 309 12.94 -2.34 -7.42
C TYR A 309 13.72 -2.47 -8.75
N ASP A 310 14.94 -1.96 -8.85
CA ASP A 310 15.72 -2.03 -10.09
C ASP A 310 15.94 -3.48 -10.54
N GLY A 311 15.52 -3.77 -11.77
CA GLY A 311 15.61 -5.11 -12.36
C GLY A 311 14.67 -6.15 -11.74
N VAL A 312 13.63 -5.72 -11.01
CA VAL A 312 12.61 -6.59 -10.42
C VAL A 312 11.28 -6.42 -11.17
N ASP A 313 10.68 -7.54 -11.59
CA ASP A 313 9.31 -7.54 -12.09
C ASP A 313 8.33 -7.61 -10.91
N LEU A 314 7.34 -6.71 -10.89
CA LEU A 314 6.28 -6.76 -9.88
C LEU A 314 5.42 -8.04 -9.96
N ALA A 315 5.40 -8.73 -11.09
CA ALA A 315 4.78 -10.04 -11.20
C ALA A 315 5.51 -11.08 -10.33
N ASP A 316 6.85 -11.04 -10.26
CA ASP A 316 7.66 -11.90 -9.40
C ASP A 316 7.47 -11.53 -7.92
N VAL A 317 7.42 -10.23 -7.60
CA VAL A 317 7.08 -9.76 -6.24
C VAL A 317 5.70 -10.29 -5.83
N ARG A 318 4.73 -10.24 -6.73
CA ARG A 318 3.39 -10.77 -6.49
C ARG A 318 3.40 -12.29 -6.29
N ALA A 319 4.08 -13.04 -7.15
CA ALA A 319 4.18 -14.49 -7.06
C ALA A 319 4.79 -14.92 -5.70
N LYS A 320 5.88 -14.28 -5.30
CA LYS A 320 6.48 -14.52 -3.98
C LYS A 320 5.55 -14.12 -2.84
N SER A 321 4.87 -12.98 -2.92
CA SER A 321 3.90 -12.55 -1.92
C SER A 321 2.77 -13.57 -1.73
N LEU A 322 2.27 -14.16 -2.80
CA LEU A 322 1.27 -15.23 -2.75
C LEU A 322 1.81 -16.51 -2.09
N SER A 323 3.06 -16.88 -2.39
CA SER A 323 3.74 -18.00 -1.74
C SER A 323 3.89 -17.74 -0.24
N LEU A 324 4.38 -16.57 0.17
CA LEU A 324 4.54 -16.15 1.56
C LEU A 324 3.21 -16.16 2.31
N THR A 325 2.19 -15.48 1.78
CA THR A 325 0.88 -15.40 2.44
C THR A 325 0.20 -16.77 2.52
N GLY A 326 0.32 -17.60 1.48
CA GLY A 326 -0.21 -18.97 1.48
C GLY A 326 0.48 -19.86 2.53
N PHE A 327 1.80 -19.77 2.62
CA PHE A 327 2.57 -20.48 3.64
C PHE A 327 2.21 -20.02 5.06
N PHE A 328 2.06 -18.71 5.29
CA PHE A 328 1.70 -18.21 6.61
C PHE A 328 0.28 -18.60 7.02
N LEU A 329 -0.68 -18.62 6.09
CA LEU A 329 -2.03 -19.15 6.35
C LEU A 329 -1.97 -20.62 6.76
N ARG A 330 -1.14 -21.44 6.11
CA ARG A 330 -0.89 -22.83 6.53
C ARG A 330 -0.28 -22.90 7.94
N CYS A 331 0.72 -22.06 8.26
CA CYS A 331 1.27 -22.00 9.62
C CYS A 331 0.20 -21.59 10.63
N ALA A 332 -0.68 -20.66 10.29
CA ALA A 332 -1.78 -20.22 11.14
C ALA A 332 -2.77 -21.37 11.41
N ASP A 333 -3.16 -22.12 10.38
CA ASP A 333 -4.08 -23.25 10.53
C ASP A 333 -3.47 -24.37 11.40
N GLU A 334 -2.19 -24.72 11.19
CA GLU A 334 -1.56 -25.83 11.90
C GLU A 334 -1.14 -25.47 13.34
N LEU A 335 -0.62 -24.24 13.55
CA LEU A 335 0.00 -23.86 14.84
C LEU A 335 -0.87 -22.93 15.69
N LEU A 336 -1.71 -22.09 15.08
CA LEU A 336 -2.39 -21.01 15.79
C LEU A 336 -3.92 -21.23 15.90
N ALA A 337 -4.56 -21.89 14.96
CA ALA A 337 -5.99 -22.16 15.03
C ALA A 337 -6.39 -22.96 16.29
N PRO A 338 -5.60 -23.96 16.78
CA PRO A 338 -5.88 -24.64 18.04
C PRO A 338 -5.82 -23.73 19.28
N LEU A 339 -5.21 -22.55 19.14
CA LEU A 339 -5.04 -21.53 20.18
C LEU A 339 -6.06 -20.39 20.08
N GLY A 340 -7.07 -20.54 19.22
CA GLY A 340 -8.17 -19.58 19.09
C GLY A 340 -7.96 -18.48 18.04
N PHE A 341 -6.93 -18.56 17.22
CA PHE A 341 -6.76 -17.64 16.09
C PHE A 341 -7.64 -18.05 14.91
N THR A 342 -8.20 -17.04 14.22
CA THR A 342 -8.92 -17.23 12.97
C THR A 342 -8.43 -16.25 11.92
N SER A 343 -8.14 -16.72 10.70
CA SER A 343 -7.81 -15.84 9.58
C SER A 343 -9.05 -15.05 9.14
N VAL A 344 -8.88 -13.73 8.92
CA VAL A 344 -9.87 -12.90 8.23
C VAL A 344 -9.41 -12.55 6.81
N THR A 345 -8.17 -12.91 6.46
CA THR A 345 -7.66 -12.78 5.10
C THR A 345 -8.22 -13.92 4.24
N PRO A 346 -8.69 -13.65 3.02
CA PRO A 346 -9.17 -14.70 2.12
C PRO A 346 -8.11 -15.77 1.82
N ALA A 347 -8.53 -17.04 1.88
CA ALA A 347 -7.67 -18.17 1.51
C ALA A 347 -7.40 -18.19 -0.01
N ASP A 348 -8.33 -17.69 -0.81
CA ASP A 348 -8.21 -17.58 -2.26
C ASP A 348 -7.06 -16.60 -2.62
N PRO A 349 -6.02 -17.05 -3.36
CA PRO A 349 -4.90 -16.23 -3.78
C PRO A 349 -5.30 -15.04 -4.65
N ASP A 350 -6.35 -15.14 -5.44
CA ASP A 350 -6.82 -14.08 -6.32
C ASP A 350 -7.56 -12.98 -5.54
N ARG A 351 -7.91 -13.25 -4.28
CA ARG A 351 -8.65 -12.35 -3.41
C ARG A 351 -7.86 -11.84 -2.23
N ARG A 352 -6.54 -11.97 -2.19
CA ARG A 352 -5.72 -11.43 -1.10
C ARG A 352 -4.55 -10.60 -1.60
N GLY A 353 -4.23 -9.54 -0.84
CA GLY A 353 -3.05 -8.71 -1.04
C GLY A 353 -1.77 -9.28 -0.40
N SER A 354 -0.85 -8.41 -0.01
CA SER A 354 0.45 -8.75 0.59
C SER A 354 0.42 -8.68 2.12
N GLN A 355 -0.62 -9.23 2.73
CA GLN A 355 -0.82 -9.20 4.18
C GLN A 355 -1.67 -10.39 4.59
N VAL A 356 -1.42 -10.91 5.81
CA VAL A 356 -2.30 -11.86 6.49
C VAL A 356 -2.75 -11.23 7.82
N SER A 357 -4.04 -11.30 8.10
CA SER A 357 -4.64 -10.77 9.32
C SER A 357 -5.32 -11.89 10.09
N LEU A 358 -4.96 -12.02 11.36
CA LEU A 358 -5.46 -13.03 12.27
C LEU A 358 -6.29 -12.36 13.37
N ARG A 359 -7.47 -12.88 13.64
CA ARG A 359 -8.31 -12.43 14.75
C ARG A 359 -7.98 -13.18 16.02
N HIS A 360 -7.81 -12.45 17.13
CA HIS A 360 -7.69 -12.99 18.47
C HIS A 360 -8.11 -11.94 19.51
N PRO A 361 -8.87 -12.28 20.58
CA PRO A 361 -9.35 -11.29 21.56
C PRO A 361 -8.26 -10.50 22.26
N HIS A 362 -7.05 -11.04 22.35
CA HIS A 362 -5.89 -10.39 22.96
C HIS A 362 -4.88 -9.84 21.94
N ALA A 363 -5.34 -9.49 20.71
CA ALA A 363 -4.46 -9.05 19.61
C ALA A 363 -3.43 -7.99 20.06
N HIS A 364 -3.87 -6.97 20.79
CA HIS A 364 -3.00 -5.89 21.26
C HIS A 364 -1.86 -6.40 22.20
N ALA A 365 -2.21 -7.25 23.18
CA ALA A 365 -1.22 -7.79 24.10
C ALA A 365 -0.22 -8.71 23.39
N LEU A 366 -0.71 -9.51 22.43
CA LEU A 366 0.10 -10.43 21.65
C LEU A 366 1.05 -9.70 20.69
N THR A 367 0.61 -8.61 20.04
CA THR A 367 1.48 -7.78 19.20
C THR A 367 2.65 -7.22 20.00
N ARG A 368 2.39 -6.73 21.21
CA ARG A 368 3.46 -6.25 22.11
C ARG A 368 4.41 -7.36 22.56
N ALA A 369 3.88 -8.54 22.88
CA ALA A 369 4.69 -9.68 23.26
C ALA A 369 5.57 -10.18 22.11
N LEU A 370 5.04 -10.17 20.86
CA LEU A 370 5.81 -10.46 19.65
C LEU A 370 6.97 -9.48 19.50
N ALA A 371 6.71 -8.16 19.61
CA ALA A 371 7.74 -7.13 19.51
C ALA A 371 8.85 -7.33 20.57
N GLY A 372 8.49 -7.74 21.80
CA GLY A 372 9.45 -8.09 22.84
C GLY A 372 10.31 -9.31 22.54
N ARG A 373 9.95 -10.12 21.54
CA ARG A 373 10.71 -11.28 21.02
C ARG A 373 11.31 -11.05 19.64
N GLY A 374 11.38 -9.79 19.19
CA GLY A 374 11.99 -9.43 17.91
C GLY A 374 11.11 -9.68 16.68
N VAL A 375 9.81 -9.96 16.84
CA VAL A 375 8.86 -10.09 15.71
C VAL A 375 7.99 -8.85 15.66
N ILE A 376 8.19 -8.02 14.63
CA ILE A 376 7.47 -6.76 14.45
C ILE A 376 6.30 -6.97 13.49
N ALA A 377 5.11 -6.79 14.02
CA ALA A 377 3.84 -6.79 13.31
C ALA A 377 2.95 -5.70 13.93
N ASP A 378 1.82 -5.39 13.34
CA ASP A 378 0.91 -4.41 13.92
C ASP A 378 -0.48 -4.99 14.24
N MET A 379 -1.34 -4.15 14.78
CA MET A 379 -2.71 -4.55 15.07
C MET A 379 -3.72 -3.52 14.59
N ARG A 380 -4.92 -3.97 14.36
CA ARG A 380 -6.09 -3.10 14.13
C ARG A 380 -7.20 -3.47 15.10
N ALA A 381 -7.66 -2.44 15.81
CA ALA A 381 -8.75 -2.57 16.75
C ALA A 381 -10.01 -3.17 16.07
N PRO A 382 -10.78 -4.00 16.77
CA PRO A 382 -10.57 -4.34 18.17
C PRO A 382 -9.63 -5.55 18.40
N ASP A 383 -9.44 -6.43 17.42
CA ASP A 383 -8.99 -7.79 17.64
C ASP A 383 -8.12 -8.41 16.51
N LEU A 384 -7.58 -7.59 15.60
CA LEU A 384 -6.82 -8.07 14.44
C LEU A 384 -5.32 -7.85 14.62
N LEU A 385 -4.52 -8.93 14.58
CA LEU A 385 -3.08 -8.87 14.32
C LEU A 385 -2.88 -8.87 12.81
N ARG A 386 -2.01 -7.97 12.29
CA ARG A 386 -1.68 -7.91 10.87
C ARG A 386 -0.20 -8.21 10.65
N PHE A 387 0.06 -9.03 9.66
CA PHE A 387 1.38 -9.43 9.22
C PHE A 387 1.54 -9.03 7.75
N GLY A 388 2.22 -7.89 7.53
CA GLY A 388 2.53 -7.40 6.20
C GLY A 388 3.75 -8.10 5.64
N VAL A 389 3.61 -8.75 4.49
CA VAL A 389 4.71 -9.43 3.81
C VAL A 389 5.12 -8.68 2.55
N HIS A 390 6.40 -8.75 2.20
CA HIS A 390 6.88 -8.15 0.96
C HIS A 390 7.87 -9.07 0.24
N GLY A 391 7.68 -9.23 -1.06
CA GLY A 391 8.50 -10.14 -1.88
C GLY A 391 9.99 -9.81 -1.90
N LEU A 392 10.40 -8.55 -1.63
CA LEU A 392 11.81 -8.17 -1.68
C LEU A 392 12.60 -8.54 -0.42
N TYR A 393 11.98 -8.63 0.76
CA TYR A 393 12.76 -8.81 2.01
C TYR A 393 12.20 -9.85 2.99
N THR A 394 10.97 -10.33 2.82
CA THR A 394 10.40 -11.37 3.69
C THR A 394 10.76 -12.75 3.19
N SER A 395 11.14 -13.68 4.09
CA SER A 395 11.36 -15.09 3.82
C SER A 395 10.25 -15.98 4.41
N HIS A 396 10.12 -17.23 3.95
CA HIS A 396 9.22 -18.20 4.56
C HIS A 396 9.69 -18.61 5.96
N GLY A 397 11.02 -18.60 6.19
CA GLY A 397 11.63 -18.79 7.51
C GLY A 397 11.22 -17.71 8.51
N ASP A 398 11.15 -16.43 8.08
CA ASP A 398 10.65 -15.33 8.91
C ASP A 398 9.21 -15.60 9.38
N LEU A 399 8.35 -16.05 8.47
CA LEU A 399 6.94 -16.33 8.77
C LEU A 399 6.76 -17.52 9.69
N LEU A 400 7.54 -18.58 9.51
CA LEU A 400 7.52 -19.71 10.41
C LEU A 400 8.00 -19.31 11.82
N THR A 401 9.04 -18.48 11.89
CA THR A 401 9.54 -17.92 13.15
C THR A 401 8.47 -17.11 13.86
N ALA A 402 7.76 -16.25 13.12
CA ALA A 402 6.67 -15.45 13.68
C ALA A 402 5.51 -16.33 14.19
N ALA A 403 5.10 -17.34 13.43
CA ALA A 403 4.02 -18.24 13.83
C ALA A 403 4.41 -19.07 15.07
N ARG A 404 5.63 -19.59 15.14
CA ARG A 404 6.16 -20.32 16.29
C ARG A 404 6.26 -19.43 17.53
N CYS A 405 6.80 -18.22 17.37
CA CYS A 405 6.90 -17.24 18.44
C CYS A 405 5.50 -16.90 19.01
N LEU A 406 4.52 -16.68 18.17
CA LEU A 406 3.15 -16.38 18.59
C LEU A 406 2.51 -17.59 19.32
N ARG A 407 2.69 -18.81 18.81
CA ARG A 407 2.27 -20.04 19.49
C ARG A 407 2.88 -20.13 20.89
N ASP A 408 4.19 -19.94 21.01
CA ASP A 408 4.92 -20.07 22.27
C ASP A 408 4.48 -19.01 23.29
N ILE A 409 4.28 -17.76 22.85
CA ILE A 409 3.73 -16.69 23.69
C ILE A 409 2.38 -17.09 24.30
N VAL A 410 1.48 -17.67 23.50
CA VAL A 410 0.15 -18.06 23.97
C VAL A 410 0.22 -19.30 24.88
N THR A 411 0.99 -20.32 24.51
CA THR A 411 1.11 -21.57 25.29
C THR A 411 1.80 -21.35 26.64
N GLU A 412 2.76 -20.43 26.70
CA GLU A 412 3.47 -20.04 27.91
C GLU A 412 2.69 -19.03 28.77
N GLY A 413 1.62 -18.43 28.23
CA GLY A 413 0.92 -17.31 28.86
C GLY A 413 1.80 -16.07 28.99
N ALA A 414 2.79 -15.90 28.12
CA ALA A 414 3.81 -14.86 28.18
C ALA A 414 3.33 -13.52 27.60
N TYR A 415 2.11 -13.12 27.92
CA TYR A 415 1.53 -11.82 27.55
C TYR A 415 0.63 -11.31 28.67
N ASP A 416 0.52 -9.98 28.79
CA ASP A 416 -0.35 -9.33 29.76
C ASP A 416 -1.65 -8.88 29.06
N PRO A 417 -2.77 -9.56 29.30
CA PRO A 417 -4.04 -9.24 28.63
C PRO A 417 -4.66 -7.94 29.15
N THR A 418 -4.10 -7.34 30.20
CA THR A 418 -4.65 -6.10 30.78
C THR A 418 -4.60 -4.97 29.74
N PRO A 419 -5.74 -4.32 29.46
CA PRO A 419 -5.74 -3.16 28.59
C PRO A 419 -4.81 -2.07 29.14
N ARG A 420 -3.84 -1.63 28.35
CA ARG A 420 -3.01 -0.48 28.68
C ARG A 420 -3.34 0.66 27.72
N VAL A 421 -3.32 1.88 28.24
CA VAL A 421 -3.35 3.07 27.39
C VAL A 421 -2.06 3.03 26.57
N THR A 422 -2.19 2.83 25.27
CA THR A 422 -1.06 2.81 24.34
C THR A 422 -0.80 4.20 23.79
N GLY A 423 0.44 4.41 23.33
CA GLY A 423 0.77 5.59 22.55
C GLY A 423 -0.04 5.63 21.23
N PRO A 424 0.05 6.75 20.49
CA PRO A 424 -0.72 6.95 19.25
C PRO A 424 -0.32 6.02 18.10
N VAL A 425 0.79 5.27 18.24
CA VAL A 425 1.30 4.32 17.25
C VAL A 425 1.55 2.98 17.93
N THR A 426 1.21 1.89 17.26
CA THR A 426 1.38 0.50 17.73
C THR A 426 2.84 0.10 17.73
#